data_34a632086ebbc5cdd4732d326102c96c
#
_entry.id   34a632086ebbc5cdd4732d326102c96c
#
_cell.length_a   1.000
_cell.length_b   1.000
_cell.length_c   1.000
_cell.angle_alpha   90.00
_cell.angle_beta   90.00
_cell.angle_gamma   90.00
#
_symmetry.space_group_name_H-M   'P 1'
#
loop_
_entity.id
_entity.type
_entity.pdbx_description
1 polymer ?
#
loop_
_entity_poly.entity_id
_entity_poly.type
_entity_poly.pdbx_seq_one_letter_code
_entity_poly.pdbx_strand_id
1 'polypeptide(L)'
;SPLSFGDRYLDNPKPGYPLIARRRGLEGTVRLDVRVSAEGIPISVRVRESGGHESLDDAASTAVWHWRFVPARRGGEPVEASVVVPVRFRLGTDEAG
;
A
#
# COMPACT_ATOMS: atom_id res chain seq x y z
N SER A 1 -8.06 -3.87 18.77
CA SER A 1 -8.96 -3.60 17.69
C SER A 1 -8.32 -3.97 16.37
N PRO A 2 -9.12 -4.35 15.42
CA PRO A 2 -8.54 -4.70 14.14
C PRO A 2 -7.85 -3.49 13.56
N LEU A 3 -6.77 -3.76 12.89
CA LEU A 3 -5.98 -2.70 12.34
C LEU A 3 -6.59 -2.27 11.02
N SER A 4 -6.98 -1.02 10.93
CA SER A 4 -7.49 -0.49 9.70
C SER A 4 -6.39 0.32 9.03
N PHE A 5 -6.52 0.53 7.73
CA PHE A 5 -5.50 1.29 7.02
C PHE A 5 -5.48 2.73 7.48
N GLY A 6 -6.63 3.28 7.78
CA GLY A 6 -6.67 4.65 8.23
C GLY A 6 -5.89 4.87 9.50
N ASP A 7 -5.77 3.82 10.31
CA ASP A 7 -5.07 3.91 11.58
C ASP A 7 -3.64 3.41 11.50
N ARG A 8 -3.28 2.65 10.46
CA ARG A 8 -2.02 1.95 10.41
C ARG A 8 -0.93 2.69 9.69
N TYR A 9 -1.24 3.56 8.78
CA TYR A 9 -0.20 4.30 8.10
C TYR A 9 -0.48 5.78 8.19
N LEU A 10 0.61 6.50 8.34
CA LEU A 10 0.59 7.93 8.59
C LEU A 10 0.48 8.67 7.26
N ASP A 11 0.97 9.90 7.21
CA ASP A 11 0.96 10.69 5.98
C ASP A 11 1.92 10.09 4.96
N ASN A 12 1.46 9.09 4.26
CA ASN A 12 2.31 8.40 3.30
C ASN A 12 2.03 8.90 1.89
N PRO A 13 3.07 8.95 1.05
CA PRO A 13 2.87 9.43 -0.31
C PRO A 13 2.04 8.45 -1.11
N LYS A 14 1.15 8.96 -1.94
CA LYS A 14 0.42 8.12 -2.85
C LYS A 14 1.39 7.61 -3.92
N PRO A 15 1.18 6.39 -4.42
CA PRO A 15 2.00 5.90 -5.52
C PRO A 15 1.78 6.74 -6.76
N GLY A 16 2.86 6.96 -7.50
CA GLY A 16 2.75 7.65 -8.78
C GLY A 16 1.99 6.80 -9.77
N TYR A 17 1.10 7.41 -10.51
CA TYR A 17 0.36 6.69 -11.55
C TYR A 17 1.31 6.52 -12.74
N PRO A 18 1.66 5.30 -13.13
CA PRO A 18 2.61 5.12 -14.24
C PRO A 18 2.08 5.75 -15.52
N LEU A 19 2.95 6.44 -16.23
CA LEU A 19 2.53 7.15 -17.43
C LEU A 19 1.93 6.21 -18.47
N ILE A 20 2.53 5.02 -18.64
CA ILE A 20 2.01 4.09 -19.61
C ILE A 20 0.61 3.60 -19.21
N ALA A 21 0.39 3.43 -17.91
CA ALA A 21 -0.93 3.00 -17.44
C ALA A 21 -1.95 4.11 -17.63
N ARG A 22 -1.55 5.35 -17.37
CA ARG A 22 -2.45 6.48 -17.57
C ARG A 22 -2.83 6.61 -19.03
N ARG A 23 -1.84 6.50 -19.93
CA ARG A 23 -2.09 6.62 -21.36
C ARG A 23 -3.02 5.54 -21.90
N ARG A 24 -2.95 4.35 -21.31
CA ARG A 24 -3.77 3.23 -21.75
C ARG A 24 -5.07 3.13 -20.99
N GLY A 25 -5.29 4.01 -20.02
CA GLY A 25 -6.52 3.97 -19.23
C GLY A 25 -6.59 2.77 -18.31
N LEU A 26 -5.45 2.29 -17.82
CA LEU A 26 -5.43 1.11 -16.97
C LEU A 26 -5.78 1.49 -15.54
N GLU A 27 -6.73 0.77 -14.96
CA GLU A 27 -7.17 0.97 -13.60
C GLU A 27 -7.22 -0.36 -12.88
N GLY A 28 -7.14 -0.32 -11.56
CA GLY A 28 -7.21 -1.54 -10.79
C GLY A 28 -6.83 -1.30 -9.35
N THR A 29 -7.01 -2.32 -8.54
CA THR A 29 -6.62 -2.29 -7.14
C THR A 29 -5.58 -3.37 -6.92
N VAL A 30 -4.43 -2.97 -6.40
CA VAL A 30 -3.35 -3.90 -6.06
C VAL A 30 -3.42 -4.15 -4.56
N ARG A 31 -3.49 -5.41 -4.17
CA ARG A 31 -3.46 -5.76 -2.75
C ARG A 31 -2.10 -6.31 -2.42
N LEU A 32 -1.48 -5.72 -1.42
CA LEU A 32 -0.11 -6.06 -1.05
C LEU A 32 -0.09 -6.65 0.35
N ASP A 33 0.67 -7.74 0.50
CA ASP A 33 0.99 -8.26 1.83
C ASP A 33 2.24 -7.55 2.29
N VAL A 34 2.12 -6.80 3.38
CA VAL A 34 3.23 -6.03 3.92
C VAL A 34 3.56 -6.54 5.30
N ARG A 35 4.82 -6.93 5.50
CA ARG A 35 5.30 -7.29 6.82
C ARG A 35 5.87 -6.02 7.44
N VAL A 36 5.33 -5.61 8.57
CA VAL A 36 5.69 -4.35 9.21
C VAL A 36 6.42 -4.64 10.51
N SER A 37 7.56 -4.00 10.69
CA SER A 37 8.36 -4.21 11.88
C SER A 37 7.72 -3.58 13.11
N ALA A 38 8.26 -3.88 14.28
CA ALA A 38 7.79 -3.26 15.50
C ALA A 38 7.96 -1.73 15.49
N GLU A 39 8.83 -1.23 14.61
CA GLU A 39 9.03 0.22 14.48
C GLU A 39 8.15 0.84 13.41
N GLY A 40 7.31 0.05 12.75
CA GLY A 40 6.41 0.58 11.73
C GLY A 40 7.03 0.68 10.34
N ILE A 41 8.13 -0.02 10.11
CA ILE A 41 8.85 0.04 8.84
C ILE A 41 8.58 -1.23 8.05
N PRO A 42 8.27 -1.12 6.75
CA PRO A 42 8.05 -2.33 5.95
C PRO A 42 9.31 -3.17 5.87
N ILE A 43 9.16 -4.46 6.14
CA ILE A 43 10.25 -5.42 6.03
C ILE A 43 10.17 -6.17 4.72
N SER A 44 8.96 -6.48 4.28
CA SER A 44 8.74 -7.13 3.00
C SER A 44 7.42 -6.65 2.42
N VAL A 45 7.37 -6.62 1.10
CA VAL A 45 6.19 -6.20 0.35
C VAL A 45 5.99 -7.20 -0.76
N ARG A 46 4.83 -7.84 -0.81
CA ARG A 46 4.52 -8.83 -1.82
C ARG A 46 3.15 -8.57 -2.40
N VAL A 47 3.02 -8.77 -3.70
CA VAL A 47 1.72 -8.60 -4.34
C VAL A 47 0.87 -9.82 -3.99
N ARG A 48 -0.19 -9.59 -3.24
CA ARG A 48 -1.13 -10.63 -2.88
C ARG A 48 -2.16 -10.82 -3.99
N GLU A 49 -2.62 -9.71 -4.55
CA GLU A 49 -3.59 -9.74 -5.62
C GLU A 49 -3.24 -8.62 -6.60
N SER A 50 -2.96 -9.01 -7.82
CA SER A 50 -2.56 -8.06 -8.84
C SER A 50 -3.72 -7.13 -9.21
N GLY A 51 -3.38 -5.91 -9.59
CA GLY A 51 -4.37 -4.99 -10.13
C GLY A 51 -4.69 -5.26 -11.58
N GLY A 52 -4.14 -6.34 -12.14
CA GLY A 52 -4.38 -6.71 -13.52
C GLY A 52 -3.32 -6.25 -14.49
N HIS A 53 -2.40 -5.41 -14.02
CA HIS A 53 -1.36 -4.85 -14.88
C HIS A 53 -0.07 -4.72 -14.09
N GLU A 54 1.01 -5.21 -14.66
CA GLU A 54 2.30 -5.21 -13.97
C GLU A 54 2.75 -3.80 -13.61
N SER A 55 2.47 -2.83 -14.48
CA SER A 55 2.87 -1.45 -14.20
C SER A 55 2.23 -0.92 -12.92
N LEU A 56 0.97 -1.27 -12.68
CA LEU A 56 0.27 -0.86 -11.47
C LEU A 56 0.84 -1.60 -10.26
N ASP A 57 1.08 -2.90 -10.40
CA ASP A 57 1.61 -3.69 -9.32
C ASP A 57 2.97 -3.17 -8.86
N ASP A 58 3.83 -2.84 -9.83
CA ASP A 58 5.16 -2.33 -9.50
C ASP A 58 5.10 -0.97 -8.84
N ALA A 59 4.23 -0.09 -9.34
CA ALA A 59 4.09 1.24 -8.76
C ALA A 59 3.61 1.16 -7.31
N ALA A 60 2.64 0.28 -7.05
CA ALA A 60 2.12 0.10 -5.71
C ALA A 60 3.19 -0.43 -4.77
N SER A 61 3.91 -1.46 -5.20
CA SER A 61 4.94 -2.07 -4.36
C SER A 61 6.04 -1.07 -4.03
N THR A 62 6.49 -0.32 -5.04
CA THR A 62 7.54 0.66 -4.83
C THR A 62 7.12 1.73 -3.84
N ALA A 63 5.89 2.22 -3.97
CA ALA A 63 5.42 3.27 -3.08
C ALA A 63 5.34 2.79 -1.63
N VAL A 64 4.81 1.59 -1.43
CA VAL A 64 4.58 1.09 -0.07
C VAL A 64 5.89 0.83 0.67
N TRP A 65 6.97 0.53 -0.03
CA TRP A 65 8.26 0.40 0.62
C TRP A 65 8.69 1.68 1.34
N HIS A 66 8.20 2.82 0.90
CA HIS A 66 8.54 4.10 1.50
C HIS A 66 7.53 4.55 2.55
N TRP A 67 6.49 3.76 2.76
CA TRP A 67 5.47 4.11 3.73
C TRP A 67 5.95 3.82 5.14
N ARG A 68 5.29 4.47 6.09
CA ARG A 68 5.49 4.20 7.51
C ARG A 68 4.15 3.83 8.10
N PHE A 69 4.16 2.89 9.02
CA PHE A 69 2.94 2.31 9.58
C PHE A 69 2.95 2.47 11.09
N VAL A 70 1.74 2.45 11.65
CA VAL A 70 1.59 2.31 13.09
C VAL A 70 1.71 0.81 13.38
N PRO A 71 2.72 0.40 14.15
CA PRO A 71 2.93 -1.04 14.35
C PRO A 71 1.81 -1.67 15.16
N ALA A 72 1.62 -2.96 14.95
CA ALA A 72 0.71 -3.74 15.77
C ALA A 72 1.22 -3.79 17.19
N ARG A 73 0.32 -4.02 18.13
CA ARG A 73 0.70 -4.12 19.54
C ARG A 73 0.15 -5.39 20.13
N ARG A 74 0.94 -5.92 21.06
CA ARG A 74 0.51 -7.06 21.85
C ARG A 74 0.84 -6.74 23.29
N GLY A 75 -0.18 -6.72 24.14
CA GLY A 75 0.05 -6.36 25.53
C GLY A 75 0.65 -4.97 25.70
N GLY A 76 0.30 -4.06 24.82
CA GLY A 76 0.81 -2.70 24.89
C GLY A 76 2.15 -2.49 24.21
N GLU A 77 2.81 -3.54 23.77
CA GLU A 77 4.11 -3.43 23.14
C GLU A 77 4.06 -3.57 21.64
N PRO A 78 4.81 -2.75 20.90
CA PRO A 78 4.81 -2.88 19.44
C PRO A 78 5.42 -4.20 19.02
N VAL A 79 4.79 -4.85 18.05
CA VAL A 79 5.27 -6.13 17.54
C VAL A 79 5.22 -6.11 16.03
N GLU A 80 6.05 -6.97 15.44
CA GLU A 80 6.04 -7.18 14.01
C GLU A 80 4.76 -7.89 13.62
N ALA A 81 4.15 -7.49 12.48
CA ALA A 81 2.91 -8.10 12.03
C ALA A 81 2.74 -7.87 10.54
N SER A 82 1.84 -8.64 9.95
CA SER A 82 1.51 -8.48 8.53
C SER A 82 0.21 -7.71 8.38
N VAL A 83 0.11 -6.96 7.29
CA VAL A 83 -1.10 -6.22 6.99
C VAL A 83 -1.31 -6.25 5.48
N VAL A 84 -2.57 -6.27 5.05
CA VAL A 84 -2.91 -6.21 3.63
C VAL A 84 -3.23 -4.77 3.28
N VAL A 85 -2.51 -4.22 2.32
CA VAL A 85 -2.67 -2.82 1.91
C VAL A 85 -3.29 -2.79 0.52
N PRO A 86 -4.49 -2.23 0.36
CA PRO A 86 -5.04 -2.04 -0.98
C PRO A 86 -4.56 -0.70 -1.54
N VAL A 87 -4.07 -0.71 -2.75
CA VAL A 87 -3.67 0.50 -3.45
C VAL A 87 -4.52 0.60 -4.69
N ARG A 88 -5.35 1.62 -4.75
CA ARG A 88 -6.30 1.77 -5.83
C ARG A 88 -5.79 2.77 -6.85
N PHE A 89 -5.81 2.36 -8.11
CA PHE A 89 -5.46 3.24 -9.23
C PHE A 89 -6.72 3.53 -10.01
N ARG A 90 -7.14 4.78 -10.02
CA ARG A 90 -8.32 5.22 -10.75
C ARG A 90 -8.05 6.53 -11.44
N LEU A 91 -8.62 6.66 -12.62
CA LEU A 91 -8.48 7.89 -13.40
C LEU A 91 -9.73 8.73 -13.22
N GLY A 92 -9.64 9.97 -13.67
CA GLY A 92 -10.78 10.85 -13.62
C GLY A 92 -10.90 11.57 -12.31
N THR A 93 -12.09 11.51 -11.69
CA THR A 93 -12.38 12.33 -10.51
C THR A 93 -11.46 12.03 -9.33
N ASP A 94 -10.99 10.82 -9.22
CA ASP A 94 -10.14 10.46 -8.10
C ASP A 94 -8.80 11.18 -8.14
N GLU A 95 -8.38 11.60 -9.30
CA GLU A 95 -7.11 12.29 -9.41
C GLU A 95 -7.16 13.68 -8.89
N ALA A 96 -8.34 14.24 -8.87
CA ALA A 96 -8.49 15.60 -8.40
C ALA A 96 -8.29 15.70 -6.90
N GLY A 97 -8.45 14.61 -6.24
CA GLY A 97 -8.31 14.62 -4.78
C GLY A 97 -6.90 14.71 -4.33
#